data_8269a4a2d80b6b525abbcb8845613748
#
_entry.id   8269a4a2d80b6b525abbcb8845613748
#
_cell.length_a   1.000
_cell.length_b   1.000
_cell.length_c   1.000
_cell.angle_alpha   90.00
_cell.angle_beta   90.00
_cell.angle_gamma   90.00
#
_symmetry.space_group_name_H-M   'P 1'
#
loop_
_entity.id
_entity.type
_entity.pdbx_description
1 polymer ?
#
loop_
_entity_poly.entity_id
_entity_poly.type
_entity_poly.pdbx_seq_one_letter_code
_entity_poly.pdbx_strand_id
1 'polypeptide(L)'
;MMSMRADAEERKPEPCAGDVTCDRRDFVRLAIGTMSVFVPGCASVSALPVRAEAGVVRLLLTDHAALTLPGGHLRIRPDTLTTAVHVVLVADNYVALSPICQHLGCTVEYEGARFLCPCHGSMYDRDGSVLRGPTERPLIRYPTEVTSDGVLLIRLETR
;
A
#
# COMPACT_ATOMS: atom_id res chain seq x y z
N MET A 1 -45.58 -27.32 -30.85
CA MET A 1 -45.29 -26.29 -29.87
C MET A 1 -45.04 -27.00 -28.57
N MET A 2 -43.78 -27.35 -28.26
CA MET A 2 -43.41 -28.13 -27.10
C MET A 2 -42.64 -27.23 -26.12
N SER A 3 -43.22 -27.07 -24.94
CA SER A 3 -42.70 -26.39 -23.80
C SER A 3 -41.68 -27.32 -23.10
N MET A 4 -40.42 -26.95 -23.07
CA MET A 4 -39.42 -27.63 -22.24
C MET A 4 -39.17 -26.77 -20.99
N ARG A 5 -39.72 -27.26 -19.89
CA ARG A 5 -39.38 -26.81 -18.54
C ARG A 5 -38.07 -27.51 -18.16
N ALA A 6 -37.06 -26.74 -17.82
CA ALA A 6 -35.87 -27.24 -17.20
C ALA A 6 -36.05 -27.21 -15.68
N ASP A 7 -36.12 -28.41 -15.09
CA ASP A 7 -36.17 -28.61 -13.66
C ASP A 7 -34.77 -28.39 -13.09
N ALA A 8 -34.64 -27.33 -12.27
CA ALA A 8 -33.44 -27.09 -11.46
C ALA A 8 -33.50 -28.00 -10.24
N GLU A 9 -32.78 -29.11 -10.28
CA GLU A 9 -32.61 -30.07 -9.19
C GLU A 9 -31.74 -29.48 -8.10
N GLU A 10 -32.39 -29.09 -7.03
CA GLU A 10 -31.80 -28.66 -5.76
C GLU A 10 -31.07 -29.84 -5.10
N ARG A 11 -29.74 -29.90 -5.21
CA ARG A 11 -28.92 -30.89 -4.51
C ARG A 11 -28.87 -30.58 -3.02
N LYS A 12 -29.69 -31.30 -2.29
CA LYS A 12 -29.67 -31.39 -0.83
C LYS A 12 -28.33 -31.95 -0.35
N PRO A 13 -27.63 -31.34 0.63
CA PRO A 13 -26.39 -31.89 1.16
C PRO A 13 -26.68 -33.18 1.92
N GLU A 14 -25.98 -34.23 1.56
CA GLU A 14 -26.00 -35.53 2.22
C GLU A 14 -25.44 -35.41 3.68
N PRO A 15 -26.09 -36.03 4.68
CA PRO A 15 -25.56 -36.05 6.02
C PRO A 15 -24.37 -37.01 6.11
N CYS A 16 -23.27 -36.54 6.73
CA CYS A 16 -22.14 -37.39 7.10
C CYS A 16 -22.56 -38.59 7.92
N ALA A 17 -22.60 -39.75 7.31
CA ALA A 17 -22.75 -41.03 8.01
C ALA A 17 -21.36 -41.48 8.50
N GLY A 18 -21.09 -41.33 9.76
CA GLY A 18 -19.89 -41.78 10.42
C GLY A 18 -19.96 -41.40 11.87
N ASP A 19 -20.30 -42.37 12.72
CA ASP A 19 -20.38 -42.27 14.18
C ASP A 19 -18.99 -41.95 14.76
N VAL A 20 -18.64 -40.65 14.82
CA VAL A 20 -17.50 -40.15 15.59
C VAL A 20 -18.09 -39.07 16.51
N THR A 21 -18.33 -39.44 17.75
CA THR A 21 -18.64 -38.51 18.83
C THR A 21 -17.45 -37.55 18.96
N CYS A 22 -17.59 -36.36 18.40
CA CYS A 22 -16.58 -35.31 18.49
C CYS A 22 -16.67 -34.70 19.91
N ASP A 23 -15.97 -35.32 20.86
CA ASP A 23 -15.87 -34.78 22.23
C ASP A 23 -14.93 -33.56 22.18
N ARG A 24 -15.40 -32.45 22.77
CA ARG A 24 -14.64 -31.17 22.86
C ARG A 24 -13.28 -31.34 23.55
N ARG A 25 -13.05 -32.45 24.24
CA ARG A 25 -11.81 -32.76 24.93
C ARG A 25 -10.73 -33.34 24.00
N ASP A 26 -11.09 -33.94 22.88
CA ASP A 26 -10.12 -34.49 21.90
C ASP A 26 -9.57 -33.43 20.99
N PHE A 27 -10.28 -32.32 20.77
CA PHE A 27 -9.77 -31.18 19.99
C PHE A 27 -8.58 -30.48 20.68
N VAL A 28 -8.51 -30.52 22.00
CA VAL A 28 -7.44 -29.89 22.79
C VAL A 28 -6.15 -30.72 22.81
N ARG A 29 -6.25 -32.06 22.61
CA ARG A 29 -5.09 -32.96 22.68
C ARG A 29 -4.31 -33.08 21.36
N LEU A 30 -4.91 -32.73 20.22
CA LEU A 30 -4.23 -32.78 18.92
C LEU A 30 -3.43 -31.48 18.60
N ALA A 31 -3.53 -30.46 19.45
CA ALA A 31 -2.90 -29.16 19.24
C ALA A 31 -1.46 -29.01 19.79
N ILE A 32 -0.87 -30.11 20.31
CA ILE A 32 0.53 -30.10 20.82
C ILE A 32 1.51 -30.75 19.83
N GLY A 33 1.18 -30.76 18.57
CA GLY A 33 2.15 -31.01 17.50
C GLY A 33 2.71 -29.65 17.05
N THR A 34 4.00 -29.48 17.14
CA THR A 34 4.80 -28.29 16.74
C THR A 34 4.40 -27.74 15.37
N MET A 35 3.28 -27.07 15.31
CA MET A 35 2.90 -26.23 14.15
C MET A 35 3.54 -24.88 14.40
N SER A 36 4.75 -24.71 13.86
CA SER A 36 5.37 -23.40 13.72
C SER A 36 4.45 -22.57 12.84
N VAL A 37 3.53 -21.85 13.48
CA VAL A 37 2.68 -20.89 12.79
C VAL A 37 3.60 -19.76 12.36
N PHE A 38 4.02 -19.82 11.08
CA PHE A 38 4.53 -18.65 10.41
C PHE A 38 3.38 -17.65 10.34
N VAL A 39 3.26 -16.81 11.36
CA VAL A 39 2.43 -15.62 11.27
C VAL A 39 3.15 -14.72 10.26
N PRO A 40 2.63 -14.50 9.03
CA PRO A 40 3.15 -13.43 8.21
C PRO A 40 2.84 -12.16 9.01
N GLY A 41 3.86 -11.65 9.69
CA GLY A 41 3.76 -10.37 10.35
C GLY A 41 3.27 -9.38 9.30
N CYS A 42 2.23 -8.62 9.58
CA CYS A 42 1.88 -7.44 8.81
C CYS A 42 3.13 -6.57 8.80
N ALA A 43 3.95 -6.71 7.74
CA ALA A 43 5.08 -5.84 7.52
C ALA A 43 4.48 -4.45 7.26
N SER A 44 4.35 -3.67 8.32
CA SER A 44 4.17 -2.24 8.16
C SER A 44 5.32 -1.78 7.28
N VAL A 45 5.01 -1.27 6.08
CA VAL A 45 6.04 -0.77 5.16
C VAL A 45 6.74 0.39 5.86
N SER A 46 7.81 0.05 6.56
CA SER A 46 8.62 1.03 7.28
C SER A 46 9.26 1.97 6.27
N ALA A 47 9.19 3.27 6.53
CA ALA A 47 9.86 4.24 5.68
C ALA A 47 11.38 4.07 5.78
N LEU A 48 12.06 4.03 4.65
CA LEU A 48 13.52 3.95 4.56
C LEU A 48 14.14 5.24 5.12
N PRO A 49 14.95 5.17 6.17
CA PRO A 49 15.65 6.35 6.66
C PRO A 49 16.68 6.81 5.62
N VAL A 50 16.65 8.10 5.28
CA VAL A 50 17.58 8.70 4.32
C VAL A 50 18.12 10.02 4.86
N ARG A 51 19.37 10.34 4.50
CA ARG A 51 19.97 11.62 4.86
C ARG A 51 19.62 12.66 3.80
N ALA A 52 19.29 13.86 4.25
CA ALA A 52 19.13 15.04 3.40
C ALA A 52 20.33 15.98 3.58
N GLU A 53 20.99 16.31 2.49
CA GLU A 53 22.11 17.25 2.49
C GLU A 53 21.66 18.55 1.84
N ALA A 54 21.79 19.66 2.56
CA ALA A 54 21.31 20.97 2.11
C ALA A 54 19.88 20.97 1.58
N GLY A 55 18.97 20.21 2.24
CA GLY A 55 17.56 20.10 1.84
C GLY A 55 17.30 19.19 0.64
N VAL A 56 18.31 18.44 0.17
CA VAL A 56 18.20 17.53 -0.97
C VAL A 56 18.44 16.08 -0.53
N VAL A 57 17.51 15.19 -0.83
CA VAL A 57 17.68 13.73 -0.72
C VAL A 57 18.21 13.21 -2.04
N ARG A 58 19.18 12.29 -1.97
CA ARG A 58 19.78 11.61 -3.12
C ARG A 58 19.51 10.12 -3.00
N LEU A 59 18.85 9.55 -4.01
CA LEU A 59 18.56 8.11 -4.08
C LEU A 59 19.18 7.54 -5.38
N LEU A 60 20.07 6.58 -5.23
CA LEU A 60 20.57 5.83 -6.38
C LEU A 60 19.49 4.82 -6.81
N LEU A 61 18.95 4.99 -8.01
CA LEU A 61 17.79 4.21 -8.47
C LEU A 61 18.08 2.71 -8.56
N THR A 62 19.32 2.32 -8.84
CA THR A 62 19.74 0.90 -8.88
C THR A 62 19.62 0.19 -7.53
N ASP A 63 19.69 0.92 -6.42
CA ASP A 63 19.58 0.37 -5.07
C ASP A 63 18.12 0.16 -4.63
N HIS A 64 17.18 0.68 -5.43
CA HIS A 64 15.75 0.68 -5.10
C HIS A 64 14.91 0.04 -6.21
N ALA A 65 14.97 -1.28 -6.30
CA ALA A 65 14.22 -2.05 -7.31
C ALA A 65 12.70 -1.74 -7.32
N ALA A 66 12.13 -1.35 -6.17
CA ALA A 66 10.75 -0.94 -6.08
C ALA A 66 10.43 0.29 -6.96
N LEU A 67 11.40 1.16 -7.26
CA LEU A 67 11.22 2.35 -8.10
C LEU A 67 11.48 2.10 -9.59
N THR A 68 11.93 0.90 -9.97
CA THR A 68 12.21 0.56 -11.39
C THR A 68 11.00 -0.06 -12.09
N LEU A 69 9.97 -0.44 -11.35
CA LEU A 69 8.76 -1.05 -11.87
C LEU A 69 7.67 0.01 -12.12
N PRO A 70 6.84 -0.13 -13.16
CA PRO A 70 5.70 0.75 -13.39
C PRO A 70 4.79 0.82 -12.15
N GLY A 71 4.52 2.04 -11.68
CA GLY A 71 3.76 2.25 -10.44
C GLY A 71 4.52 1.92 -9.16
N GLY A 72 5.83 1.73 -9.27
CA GLY A 72 6.70 1.46 -8.13
C GLY A 72 6.63 2.57 -7.09
N HIS A 73 6.72 2.18 -5.82
CA HIS A 73 6.53 3.07 -4.68
C HIS A 73 7.58 2.79 -3.60
N LEU A 74 8.10 3.85 -3.03
CA LEU A 74 9.01 3.83 -1.89
C LEU A 74 8.60 4.90 -0.87
N ARG A 75 8.54 4.54 0.40
CA ARG A 75 8.45 5.51 1.48
C ARG A 75 9.84 5.79 2.02
N ILE A 76 10.24 7.03 2.01
CA ILE A 76 11.50 7.48 2.59
C ILE A 76 11.22 8.37 3.80
N ARG A 77 12.15 8.38 4.75
CA ARG A 77 12.11 9.29 5.91
C ARG A 77 13.40 10.11 5.95
N PRO A 78 13.37 11.31 5.37
CA PRO A 78 14.48 12.23 5.49
C PRO A 78 14.74 12.61 6.96
N ASP A 79 16.00 12.69 7.37
CA ASP A 79 16.41 13.06 8.73
C ASP A 79 16.01 14.51 9.10
N THR A 80 15.76 15.35 8.11
CA THR A 80 15.34 16.75 8.28
C THR A 80 13.82 16.93 8.36
N LEU A 81 13.02 15.86 8.11
CA LEU A 81 11.56 15.91 8.17
C LEU A 81 11.01 15.00 9.27
N THR A 82 9.96 15.45 9.93
CA THR A 82 9.21 14.64 10.92
C THR A 82 8.32 13.59 10.25
N THR A 83 7.93 13.80 9.00
CA THR A 83 7.06 12.92 8.22
C THR A 83 7.84 12.19 7.13
N ALA A 84 7.34 11.02 6.73
CA ALA A 84 7.88 10.33 5.56
C ALA A 84 7.49 11.07 4.28
N VAL A 85 8.16 10.75 3.17
CA VAL A 85 7.83 11.21 1.82
C VAL A 85 7.53 9.97 0.98
N HIS A 86 6.48 10.03 0.19
CA HIS A 86 6.16 9.00 -0.81
C HIS A 86 6.87 9.32 -2.12
N VAL A 87 7.64 8.40 -2.64
CA VAL A 87 8.24 8.46 -3.97
C VAL A 87 7.56 7.44 -4.85
N VAL A 88 7.00 7.87 -5.97
CA VAL A 88 6.23 7.02 -6.90
C VAL A 88 6.76 7.20 -8.31
N LEU A 89 6.91 6.10 -9.05
CA LEU A 89 7.15 6.14 -10.49
C LEU A 89 5.80 6.23 -11.23
N VAL A 90 5.54 7.37 -11.85
CA VAL A 90 4.33 7.65 -12.63
C VAL A 90 4.71 7.80 -14.09
N ALA A 91 4.34 6.85 -14.93
CA ALA A 91 4.88 6.70 -16.28
C ALA A 91 6.43 6.66 -16.22
N ASP A 92 7.10 7.62 -16.83
CA ASP A 92 8.57 7.69 -16.86
C ASP A 92 9.13 8.75 -15.89
N ASN A 93 8.30 9.28 -14.98
CA ASN A 93 8.69 10.36 -14.09
C ASN A 93 8.56 9.96 -12.63
N TYR A 94 9.50 10.40 -11.80
CA TYR A 94 9.40 10.24 -10.35
C TYR A 94 8.66 11.41 -9.74
N VAL A 95 7.69 11.11 -8.89
CA VAL A 95 6.92 12.09 -8.14
C VAL A 95 7.17 11.86 -6.65
N ALA A 96 7.60 12.88 -5.94
CA ALA A 96 7.78 12.86 -4.51
C ALA A 96 6.66 13.68 -3.83
N LEU A 97 5.93 13.05 -2.89
CA LEU A 97 4.71 13.58 -2.31
C LEU A 97 4.79 13.61 -0.78
N SER A 98 4.31 14.70 -0.20
CA SER A 98 4.02 14.74 1.23
C SER A 98 2.87 13.78 1.56
N PRO A 99 2.94 13.01 2.65
CA PRO A 99 1.86 12.12 3.06
C PRO A 99 0.69 12.87 3.70
N ILE A 100 0.76 14.19 3.81
CA ILE A 100 -0.20 14.98 4.57
C ILE A 100 -1.41 15.36 3.70
N CYS A 101 -2.56 14.83 4.07
CA CYS A 101 -3.85 15.14 3.44
C CYS A 101 -4.17 16.63 3.55
N GLN A 102 -4.50 17.24 2.43
CA GLN A 102 -4.77 18.69 2.37
C GLN A 102 -6.18 19.09 2.87
N HIS A 103 -6.97 18.11 3.39
CA HIS A 103 -8.24 18.39 4.06
C HIS A 103 -8.02 18.87 5.50
N LEU A 104 -7.55 17.97 6.39
CA LEU A 104 -7.34 18.26 7.81
C LEU A 104 -6.02 17.66 8.36
N GLY A 105 -5.03 17.44 7.52
CA GLY A 105 -3.68 17.06 7.95
C GLY A 105 -3.48 15.60 8.32
N CYS A 106 -4.44 14.69 8.08
CA CYS A 106 -4.23 13.26 8.30
C CYS A 106 -3.19 12.69 7.34
N THR A 107 -2.52 11.63 7.74
CA THR A 107 -1.59 10.90 6.86
C THR A 107 -2.37 10.05 5.86
N VAL A 108 -2.04 10.16 4.58
CA VAL A 108 -2.58 9.30 3.52
C VAL A 108 -1.80 8.00 3.43
N GLU A 109 -2.46 6.95 2.96
CA GLU A 109 -1.88 5.64 2.71
C GLU A 109 -1.86 5.35 1.20
N TYR A 110 -0.79 4.68 0.71
CA TYR A 110 -0.67 4.27 -0.67
C TYR A 110 -1.24 2.87 -0.89
N GLU A 111 -2.23 2.75 -1.76
CA GLU A 111 -2.92 1.49 -2.08
C GLU A 111 -2.50 0.91 -3.45
N GLY A 112 -1.30 1.20 -3.93
CA GLY A 112 -0.75 0.68 -5.19
C GLY A 112 -1.16 1.47 -6.44
N ALA A 113 -2.37 1.99 -6.51
CA ALA A 113 -2.86 2.78 -7.65
C ALA A 113 -3.22 4.23 -7.28
N ARG A 114 -3.36 4.53 -6.00
CA ARG A 114 -3.84 5.81 -5.47
C ARG A 114 -3.41 6.00 -4.03
N PHE A 115 -3.60 7.20 -3.51
CA PHE A 115 -3.52 7.48 -2.08
C PHE A 115 -4.92 7.65 -1.49
N LEU A 116 -5.14 7.08 -0.32
CA LEU A 116 -6.38 7.18 0.46
C LEU A 116 -6.10 7.85 1.79
N CYS A 117 -6.93 8.82 2.16
CA CYS A 117 -6.94 9.39 3.49
C CYS A 117 -7.94 8.63 4.37
N PRO A 118 -7.51 7.91 5.42
CA PRO A 118 -8.40 7.09 6.24
C PRO A 118 -9.37 7.90 7.09
N CYS A 119 -9.08 9.19 7.34
CA CYS A 119 -9.90 10.01 8.23
C CYS A 119 -11.26 10.36 7.61
N HIS A 120 -11.29 10.84 6.37
CA HIS A 120 -12.52 11.33 5.73
C HIS A 120 -12.67 10.85 4.27
N GLY A 121 -11.85 9.90 3.83
CA GLY A 121 -12.00 9.26 2.54
C GLY A 121 -11.58 10.11 1.33
N SER A 122 -10.80 11.19 1.52
CA SER A 122 -10.18 11.90 0.40
C SER A 122 -9.26 10.96 -0.37
N MET A 123 -9.33 10.99 -1.69
CA MET A 123 -8.53 10.14 -2.58
C MET A 123 -7.71 11.00 -3.53
N TYR A 124 -6.48 10.55 -3.77
CA TYR A 124 -5.55 11.20 -4.70
C TYR A 124 -4.95 10.18 -5.65
N ASP A 125 -4.68 10.60 -6.86
CA ASP A 125 -3.95 9.78 -7.83
C ASP A 125 -2.48 9.60 -7.42
N ARG A 126 -1.76 8.75 -8.12
CA ARG A 126 -0.33 8.50 -7.91
C ARG A 126 0.53 9.76 -8.05
N ASP A 127 0.07 10.71 -8.84
CA ASP A 127 0.75 11.99 -9.01
C ASP A 127 0.36 13.03 -7.94
N GLY A 128 -0.53 12.69 -7.00
CA GLY A 128 -1.00 13.56 -5.93
C GLY A 128 -2.19 14.44 -6.30
N SER A 129 -2.71 14.38 -7.53
CA SER A 129 -3.94 15.10 -7.93
C SER A 129 -5.18 14.54 -7.22
N VAL A 130 -6.20 15.37 -6.99
CA VAL A 130 -7.41 14.96 -6.28
C VAL A 130 -8.29 14.12 -7.20
N LEU A 131 -8.62 12.90 -6.76
CA LEU A 131 -9.62 12.03 -7.39
C LEU A 131 -10.99 12.17 -6.74
N ARG A 132 -11.03 12.34 -5.41
CA ARG A 132 -12.27 12.48 -4.63
C ARG A 132 -12.03 13.28 -3.36
N GLY A 133 -12.93 14.22 -3.07
CA GLY A 133 -12.97 14.97 -1.83
C GLY A 133 -13.26 14.15 -0.57
N PRO A 134 -13.31 14.82 0.57
CA PRO A 134 -13.60 16.26 0.79
C PRO A 134 -12.45 17.24 0.54
N THR A 135 -11.22 16.79 0.27
CA THR A 135 -10.16 17.73 -0.11
C THR A 135 -10.39 18.33 -1.50
N GLU A 136 -10.00 19.59 -1.69
CA GLU A 136 -10.02 20.31 -2.98
C GLU A 136 -8.59 20.57 -3.50
N ARG A 137 -7.58 20.33 -2.67
CA ARG A 137 -6.18 20.61 -2.98
C ARG A 137 -5.38 19.32 -3.17
N PRO A 138 -4.47 19.27 -4.17
CA PRO A 138 -3.59 18.12 -4.37
C PRO A 138 -2.62 17.95 -3.20
N LEU A 139 -2.00 16.77 -3.10
CA LEU A 139 -0.89 16.56 -2.18
C LEU A 139 0.28 17.49 -2.55
N ILE A 140 0.99 17.95 -1.54
CA ILE A 140 2.19 18.76 -1.74
C ILE A 140 3.24 17.91 -2.44
N ARG A 141 3.79 18.43 -3.54
CA ARG A 141 4.87 17.82 -4.32
C ARG A 141 6.20 18.44 -3.96
N TYR A 142 7.20 17.61 -3.84
CA TYR A 142 8.60 17.99 -3.77
C TYR A 142 9.20 17.92 -5.17
N PRO A 143 9.96 18.93 -5.62
CA PRO A 143 10.63 18.89 -6.91
C PRO A 143 11.59 17.71 -7.02
N THR A 144 11.55 17.01 -8.14
CA THR A 144 12.38 15.83 -8.42
C THR A 144 13.16 16.03 -9.72
N GLU A 145 14.36 15.45 -9.79
CA GLU A 145 15.21 15.47 -10.95
C GLU A 145 16.02 14.16 -10.98
N VAL A 146 16.17 13.55 -12.15
CA VAL A 146 17.04 12.39 -12.33
C VAL A 146 18.29 12.82 -13.06
N THR A 147 19.44 12.54 -12.47
CA THR A 147 20.74 12.83 -13.10
C THR A 147 21.09 11.77 -14.14
N SER A 148 22.05 12.08 -15.01
CA SER A 148 22.61 11.14 -16.01
C SER A 148 23.17 9.85 -15.38
N ASP A 149 23.60 9.92 -14.13
CA ASP A 149 24.19 8.81 -13.37
C ASP A 149 23.13 7.94 -12.66
N GLY A 150 21.84 8.18 -12.93
CA GLY A 150 20.75 7.41 -12.36
C GLY A 150 20.46 7.74 -10.88
N VAL A 151 20.80 8.94 -10.43
CA VAL A 151 20.48 9.42 -9.09
C VAL A 151 19.22 10.27 -9.14
N LEU A 152 18.21 9.91 -8.35
CA LEU A 152 17.02 10.72 -8.11
C LEU A 152 17.31 11.74 -7.01
N LEU A 153 17.20 13.01 -7.34
CA LEU A 153 17.28 14.15 -6.44
C LEU A 153 15.89 14.59 -6.04
N ILE A 154 15.63 14.75 -4.75
CA ILE A 154 14.37 15.23 -4.20
C ILE A 154 14.66 16.45 -3.34
N ARG A 155 14.12 17.61 -3.73
CA ARG A 155 14.28 18.88 -3.00
C ARG A 155 13.15 19.00 -1.98
N LEU A 156 13.49 19.02 -0.69
CA LEU A 156 12.50 19.02 0.40
C LEU A 156 11.89 20.41 0.67
N GLU A 157 12.37 21.43 -0.03
CA GLU A 157 11.78 22.77 0.02
C GLU A 157 10.54 22.82 -0.86
N THR A 158 9.40 23.17 -0.28
CA THR A 158 8.17 23.45 -1.02
C THR A 158 8.16 24.92 -1.41
N ARG A 159 7.99 25.22 -2.71
CA ARG A 159 7.76 26.58 -3.20
C ARG A 159 6.35 27.04 -2.91
#